data_88c12b009d5d2cbbaab268516fc08026
#
_entry.id   88c12b009d5d2cbbaab268516fc08026
#
_cell.length_a   1.000
_cell.length_b   1.000
_cell.length_c   1.000
_cell.angle_alpha   90.00
_cell.angle_beta   90.00
_cell.angle_gamma   90.00
#
_symmetry.space_group_name_H-M   'P 1'
#
loop_
_entity.id
_entity.type
_entity.pdbx_description
1 polymer ?
#
loop_
_entity_poly.entity_id
_entity_poly.type
_entity_poly.pdbx_seq_one_letter_code
_entity_poly.pdbx_strand_id
1 'polypeptide(L)'
;MRRCAGQRGGVSLLVVILLPAFLTAGGLVLDGGRQVQARREANAAATAAARAATQLTTAEIYAQRLDGGLASGRAQGELGRRGANGAISISGQSVTVTVRASVDYLLLPGSGSVTESSTSDPSEGVRTGSVTP
;
A
#
# COMPACT_ATOMS: atom_id res chain seq x y z
N MET A 1 26.40 44.05 -45.16
CA MET A 1 26.75 42.90 -44.29
C MET A 1 25.91 42.94 -43.05
N ARG A 2 24.83 42.14 -42.99
CA ARG A 2 23.97 42.00 -41.79
C ARG A 2 24.54 40.90 -40.91
N ARG A 3 25.05 41.26 -39.72
CA ARG A 3 25.56 40.31 -38.74
C ARG A 3 24.35 39.58 -38.14
N CYS A 4 24.25 38.28 -38.39
CA CYS A 4 23.36 37.38 -37.65
C CYS A 4 23.88 37.18 -36.22
N ALA A 5 23.61 38.17 -35.36
CA ALA A 5 23.86 38.05 -33.93
C ALA A 5 22.52 37.82 -33.22
N GLY A 6 22.14 36.58 -32.96
CA GLY A 6 20.86 36.40 -32.29
C GLY A 6 20.47 35.00 -31.85
N GLN A 7 21.23 33.95 -32.15
CA GLN A 7 20.75 32.58 -31.78
C GLN A 7 21.50 31.87 -30.66
N ARG A 8 22.55 32.48 -30.09
CA ARG A 8 23.34 31.84 -29.03
C ARG A 8 22.71 31.92 -27.64
N GLY A 9 21.74 32.82 -27.40
CA GLY A 9 21.05 32.94 -26.11
C GLY A 9 19.79 32.04 -25.94
N GLY A 10 19.14 31.66 -27.06
CA GLY A 10 17.88 30.91 -27.00
C GLY A 10 18.01 29.47 -26.49
N VAL A 11 19.11 28.80 -26.84
CA VAL A 11 19.37 27.42 -26.39
C VAL A 11 19.67 27.38 -24.89
N SER A 12 20.40 28.34 -24.37
CA SER A 12 20.72 28.44 -22.93
C SER A 12 19.45 28.69 -22.10
N LEU A 13 18.55 29.54 -22.55
CA LEU A 13 17.26 29.80 -21.88
C LEU A 13 16.37 28.57 -21.89
N LEU A 14 16.33 27.84 -23.00
CA LEU A 14 15.56 26.62 -23.15
C LEU A 14 16.05 25.53 -22.19
N VAL A 15 17.37 25.36 -22.03
CA VAL A 15 17.94 24.39 -21.09
C VAL A 15 17.62 24.77 -19.65
N VAL A 16 17.70 26.06 -19.28
CA VAL A 16 17.36 26.51 -17.91
C VAL A 16 15.92 26.28 -17.56
N ILE A 17 14.98 26.32 -18.52
CA ILE A 17 13.56 26.05 -18.30
C ILE A 17 13.26 24.55 -18.32
N LEU A 18 13.87 23.79 -19.24
CA LEU A 18 13.60 22.36 -19.38
C LEU A 18 14.21 21.51 -18.26
N LEU A 19 15.39 21.88 -17.75
CA LEU A 19 16.05 21.09 -16.72
C LEU A 19 15.19 20.95 -15.44
N PRO A 20 14.63 22.01 -14.85
CA PRO A 20 13.73 21.88 -13.70
C PRO A 20 12.45 21.12 -14.03
N ALA A 21 11.91 21.27 -15.26
CA ALA A 21 10.72 20.53 -15.68
C ALA A 21 10.96 19.02 -15.74
N PHE A 22 12.12 18.59 -16.27
CA PHE A 22 12.51 17.18 -16.26
C PHE A 22 12.77 16.64 -14.85
N LEU A 23 13.39 17.43 -13.97
CA LEU A 23 13.62 17.03 -12.59
C LEU A 23 12.31 16.86 -11.82
N THR A 24 11.36 17.77 -11.99
CA THR A 24 10.03 17.64 -11.38
C THR A 24 9.24 16.47 -11.93
N ALA A 25 9.26 16.24 -13.24
CA ALA A 25 8.61 15.09 -13.84
C ALA A 25 9.20 13.76 -13.36
N GLY A 26 10.53 13.65 -13.31
CA GLY A 26 11.23 12.48 -12.78
C GLY A 26 10.91 12.23 -11.31
N GLY A 27 10.81 13.28 -10.51
CA GLY A 27 10.44 13.23 -9.11
C GLY A 27 9.05 12.67 -8.88
N LEU A 28 8.08 13.11 -9.67
CA LEU A 28 6.70 12.63 -9.57
C LEU A 28 6.59 11.12 -9.88
N VAL A 29 7.39 10.62 -10.83
CA VAL A 29 7.44 9.19 -11.15
C VAL A 29 8.01 8.38 -10.00
N LEU A 30 9.06 8.87 -9.34
CA LEU A 30 9.69 8.19 -8.19
C LEU A 30 8.74 8.16 -6.98
N ASP A 31 8.09 9.26 -6.66
CA ASP A 31 7.15 9.33 -5.53
C ASP A 31 5.89 8.49 -5.81
N GLY A 32 5.39 8.47 -7.04
CA GLY A 32 4.31 7.59 -7.47
C GLY A 32 4.68 6.10 -7.36
N GLY A 33 5.91 5.74 -7.73
CA GLY A 33 6.44 4.37 -7.57
C GLY A 33 6.46 3.91 -6.12
N ARG A 34 6.86 4.77 -5.19
CA ARG A 34 6.85 4.49 -3.74
C ARG A 34 5.44 4.25 -3.21
N GLN A 35 4.46 5.05 -3.65
CA GLN A 35 3.08 4.87 -3.26
C GLN A 35 2.51 3.53 -3.74
N VAL A 36 2.81 3.13 -4.97
CA VAL A 36 2.40 1.82 -5.51
C VAL A 36 3.06 0.69 -4.72
N GLN A 37 4.34 0.82 -4.38
CA GLN A 37 5.06 -0.17 -3.57
C GLN A 37 4.41 -0.32 -2.19
N ALA A 38 4.14 0.78 -1.49
CA ALA A 38 3.50 0.76 -0.18
C ALA A 38 2.09 0.12 -0.23
N ARG A 39 1.31 0.37 -1.29
CA ARG A 39 0.02 -0.31 -1.51
C ARG A 39 0.18 -1.82 -1.66
N ARG A 40 1.16 -2.27 -2.44
CA ARG A 40 1.42 -3.70 -2.62
C ARG A 40 1.82 -4.38 -1.32
N GLU A 41 2.67 -3.74 -0.52
CA GLU A 41 3.10 -4.26 0.78
C GLU A 41 1.94 -4.30 1.77
N ALA A 42 1.15 -3.23 1.88
CA ALA A 42 -0.04 -3.18 2.73
C ALA A 42 -1.08 -4.24 2.33
N ASN A 43 -1.34 -4.40 1.04
CA ASN A 43 -2.26 -5.42 0.53
C ASN A 43 -1.74 -6.84 0.82
N ALA A 44 -0.45 -7.10 0.58
CA ALA A 44 0.16 -8.39 0.89
C ALA A 44 0.08 -8.71 2.39
N ALA A 45 0.31 -7.72 3.26
CA ALA A 45 0.20 -7.88 4.71
C ALA A 45 -1.26 -8.14 5.14
N ALA A 46 -2.22 -7.36 4.63
CA ALA A 46 -3.64 -7.54 4.93
C ALA A 46 -4.14 -8.92 4.48
N THR A 47 -3.79 -9.34 3.27
CA THR A 47 -4.18 -10.64 2.72
C THR A 47 -3.59 -11.80 3.51
N ALA A 48 -2.32 -11.73 3.86
CA ALA A 48 -1.66 -12.78 4.64
C ALA A 48 -2.25 -12.89 6.05
N ALA A 49 -2.50 -11.74 6.71
CA ALA A 49 -3.09 -11.72 8.04
C ALA A 49 -4.55 -12.24 8.03
N ALA A 50 -5.36 -11.87 7.04
CA ALA A 50 -6.70 -12.37 6.87
C ALA A 50 -6.73 -13.90 6.64
N ARG A 51 -5.82 -14.42 5.81
CA ARG A 51 -5.66 -15.87 5.61
C ARG A 51 -5.21 -16.57 6.87
N ALA A 52 -4.25 -16.02 7.60
CA ALA A 52 -3.79 -16.60 8.85
C ALA A 52 -4.92 -16.67 9.89
N ALA A 53 -5.75 -15.63 9.95
CA ALA A 53 -6.91 -15.58 10.84
C ALA A 53 -7.91 -16.69 10.59
N THR A 54 -8.15 -17.05 9.32
CA THR A 54 -9.16 -18.05 8.91
C THR A 54 -8.60 -19.48 8.80
N GLN A 55 -7.34 -19.71 9.15
CA GLN A 55 -6.79 -21.05 9.29
C GLN A 55 -7.37 -21.70 10.56
N LEU A 56 -8.39 -22.55 10.39
CA LEU A 56 -9.06 -23.20 11.48
C LEU A 56 -8.17 -24.24 12.17
N THR A 57 -8.19 -24.26 13.49
CA THR A 57 -7.62 -25.34 14.28
C THR A 57 -8.54 -26.56 14.24
N THR A 58 -8.02 -27.73 14.64
CA THR A 58 -8.82 -28.96 14.72
C THR A 58 -10.08 -28.78 15.61
N ALA A 59 -9.95 -28.06 16.72
CA ALA A 59 -11.07 -27.78 17.61
C ALA A 59 -12.14 -26.89 16.96
N GLU A 60 -11.72 -25.84 16.21
CA GLU A 60 -12.62 -24.96 15.45
C GLU A 60 -13.34 -25.71 14.33
N ILE A 61 -12.65 -26.65 13.65
CA ILE A 61 -13.26 -27.53 12.63
C ILE A 61 -14.35 -28.39 13.24
N TYR A 62 -14.09 -29.04 14.37
CA TYR A 62 -15.11 -29.84 15.06
C TYR A 62 -16.27 -29.01 15.60
N ALA A 63 -15.99 -27.78 16.07
CA ALA A 63 -17.01 -26.85 16.52
C ALA A 63 -17.77 -26.19 15.35
N GLN A 64 -17.32 -26.35 14.12
CA GLN A 64 -17.85 -25.69 12.92
C GLN A 64 -17.95 -24.15 13.09
N ARG A 65 -17.04 -23.55 13.87
CA ARG A 65 -17.08 -22.15 14.23
C ARG A 65 -15.67 -21.60 14.38
N LEU A 66 -15.44 -20.40 13.82
CA LEU A 66 -14.24 -19.62 14.01
C LEU A 66 -14.22 -19.05 15.44
N ASP A 67 -13.13 -19.24 16.17
CA ASP A 67 -12.89 -18.55 17.43
C ASP A 67 -12.28 -17.18 17.16
N GLY A 68 -13.04 -16.12 17.48
CA GLY A 68 -12.61 -14.74 17.22
C GLY A 68 -11.34 -14.34 17.97
N GLY A 69 -11.11 -14.88 19.17
CA GLY A 69 -9.91 -14.62 19.95
C GLY A 69 -8.67 -15.24 19.29
N LEU A 70 -8.76 -16.50 18.89
CA LEU A 70 -7.69 -17.20 18.19
C LEU A 70 -7.43 -16.58 16.80
N ALA A 71 -8.49 -16.24 16.07
CA ALA A 71 -8.38 -15.61 14.76
C ALA A 71 -7.67 -14.26 14.83
N SER A 72 -8.06 -13.42 15.79
CA SER A 72 -7.39 -12.11 15.99
C SER A 72 -5.93 -12.27 16.39
N GLY A 73 -5.61 -13.22 17.26
CA GLY A 73 -4.24 -13.53 17.65
C GLY A 73 -3.37 -13.99 16.47
N ARG A 74 -3.91 -14.85 15.60
CA ARG A 74 -3.22 -15.29 14.36
C ARG A 74 -2.98 -14.15 13.40
N ALA A 75 -3.99 -13.28 13.19
CA ALA A 75 -3.85 -12.11 12.34
C ALA A 75 -2.80 -11.13 12.88
N GLN A 76 -2.84 -10.82 14.18
CA GLN A 76 -1.85 -9.94 14.82
C GLN A 76 -0.44 -10.51 14.73
N GLY A 77 -0.28 -11.81 14.95
CA GLY A 77 1.01 -12.49 14.82
C GLY A 77 1.58 -12.38 13.39
N GLU A 78 0.73 -12.50 12.37
CA GLU A 78 1.16 -12.33 10.97
C GLU A 78 1.52 -10.89 10.64
N LEU A 79 0.73 -9.91 11.11
CA LEU A 79 1.05 -8.49 10.96
C LEU A 79 2.38 -8.15 11.65
N GLY A 80 2.61 -8.65 12.88
CA GLY A 80 3.85 -8.44 13.61
C GLY A 80 5.08 -9.00 12.89
N ARG A 81 4.97 -10.19 12.29
CA ARG A 81 6.06 -10.77 11.47
C ARG A 81 6.44 -9.92 10.28
N ARG A 82 5.49 -9.16 9.73
CA ARG A 82 5.69 -8.28 8.56
C ARG A 82 6.01 -6.84 8.94
N GLY A 83 6.05 -6.52 10.25
CA GLY A 83 6.25 -5.15 10.73
C GLY A 83 5.11 -4.21 10.33
N ALA A 84 3.92 -4.74 10.05
CA ALA A 84 2.75 -3.98 9.64
C ALA A 84 1.80 -3.77 10.82
N ASN A 85 1.12 -2.62 10.83
CA ASN A 85 0.07 -2.32 11.79
C ASN A 85 -1.29 -2.29 11.08
N GLY A 86 -2.29 -2.93 11.69
CA GLY A 86 -3.60 -3.03 11.09
C GLY A 86 -4.72 -3.18 12.11
N ALA A 87 -5.93 -2.83 11.70
CA ALA A 87 -7.16 -3.09 12.43
C ALA A 87 -7.77 -4.42 11.96
N ILE A 88 -8.25 -5.21 12.92
CA ILE A 88 -8.88 -6.51 12.65
C ILE A 88 -10.33 -6.41 13.08
N SER A 89 -11.24 -6.76 12.17
CA SER A 89 -12.67 -6.82 12.40
C SER A 89 -13.16 -8.22 12.08
N ILE A 90 -13.93 -8.80 12.99
CA ILE A 90 -14.47 -10.15 12.83
C ILE A 90 -16.00 -10.05 12.82
N SER A 91 -16.63 -10.60 11.78
CA SER A 91 -18.07 -10.62 11.60
C SER A 91 -18.52 -12.05 11.23
N GLY A 92 -19.09 -12.75 12.19
CA GLY A 92 -19.41 -14.16 12.00
C GLY A 92 -18.18 -15.02 11.76
N GLN A 93 -18.05 -15.60 10.57
CA GLN A 93 -16.87 -16.35 10.15
C GLN A 93 -15.91 -15.56 9.28
N SER A 94 -16.27 -14.35 8.86
CA SER A 94 -15.44 -13.49 8.04
C SER A 94 -14.51 -12.63 8.89
N VAL A 95 -13.25 -12.57 8.50
CA VAL A 95 -12.23 -11.72 9.13
C VAL A 95 -11.76 -10.70 8.13
N THR A 96 -11.93 -9.43 8.48
CA THR A 96 -11.44 -8.30 7.69
C THR A 96 -10.23 -7.68 8.39
N VAL A 97 -9.12 -7.58 7.67
CA VAL A 97 -7.90 -6.93 8.14
C VAL A 97 -7.65 -5.69 7.29
N THR A 98 -7.51 -4.55 7.94
CA THR A 98 -7.23 -3.26 7.31
C THR A 98 -5.85 -2.79 7.74
N VAL A 99 -4.94 -2.63 6.79
CA VAL A 99 -3.55 -2.20 7.02
C VAL A 99 -3.38 -0.77 6.53
N ARG A 100 -2.72 0.06 7.34
CA ARG A 100 -2.28 1.41 6.95
C ARG A 100 -0.78 1.44 6.84
N ALA A 101 -0.29 2.00 5.73
CA ALA A 101 1.12 2.30 5.53
C ALA A 101 1.30 3.80 5.25
N SER A 102 2.30 4.43 5.87
CA SER A 102 2.73 5.79 5.56
C SER A 102 3.75 5.75 4.44
N VAL A 103 3.72 6.77 3.58
CA VAL A 103 4.66 6.94 2.48
C VAL A 103 5.28 8.32 2.60
N ASP A 104 6.57 8.38 2.84
CA ASP A 104 7.31 9.64 2.82
C ASP A 104 7.73 9.96 1.38
N TYR A 105 7.32 11.12 0.90
CA TYR A 105 7.70 11.60 -0.42
C TYR A 105 9.14 12.10 -0.41
N LEU A 106 9.87 11.85 -1.50
CA LEU A 106 11.27 12.25 -1.60
C LEU A 106 11.42 13.67 -2.14
N LEU A 107 10.56 14.05 -3.08
CA LEU A 107 10.64 15.30 -3.83
C LEU A 107 9.45 16.21 -3.57
N LEU A 108 8.29 15.66 -3.22
CA LEU A 108 7.15 16.43 -2.79
C LEU A 108 7.22 16.69 -1.28
N PRO A 109 6.95 17.91 -0.80
CA PRO A 109 6.86 18.16 0.63
C PRO A 109 5.63 17.46 1.19
N GLY A 110 5.83 16.59 2.20
CA GLY A 110 4.75 15.91 2.90
C GLY A 110 4.87 14.39 2.90
N SER A 111 3.88 13.76 3.51
CA SER A 111 3.73 12.30 3.56
C SER A 111 2.32 11.93 3.12
N GLY A 112 2.20 10.79 2.48
CA GLY A 112 0.93 10.17 2.15
C GLY A 112 0.64 8.97 3.03
N SER A 113 -0.61 8.52 3.03
CA SER A 113 -0.97 7.25 3.64
C SER A 113 -1.75 6.40 2.64
N VAL A 114 -1.53 5.11 2.67
CA VAL A 114 -2.30 4.14 1.91
C VAL A 114 -3.01 3.21 2.88
N THR A 115 -4.24 2.85 2.56
CA THR A 115 -5.04 1.94 3.38
C THR A 115 -5.55 0.83 2.47
N GLU A 116 -5.24 -0.40 2.83
CA GLU A 116 -5.66 -1.59 2.10
C GLU A 116 -6.40 -2.53 3.06
N SER A 117 -7.47 -3.15 2.58
CA SER A 117 -8.24 -4.11 3.37
C SER A 117 -8.36 -5.44 2.64
N SER A 118 -8.36 -6.52 3.41
CA SER A 118 -8.60 -7.86 2.89
C SER A 118 -9.55 -8.60 3.82
N THR A 119 -10.54 -9.25 3.24
CA THR A 119 -11.50 -10.08 3.94
C THR A 119 -11.28 -11.54 3.54
N SER A 120 -11.24 -12.42 4.53
CA SER A 120 -11.16 -13.87 4.33
C SER A 120 -12.28 -14.55 5.07
N ASP A 121 -12.81 -15.60 4.45
CA ASP A 121 -13.79 -16.50 5.02
C ASP A 121 -13.27 -17.94 4.89
N PRO A 122 -13.41 -18.80 5.90
CA PRO A 122 -12.95 -20.19 5.83
C PRO A 122 -13.59 -20.99 4.68
N SER A 123 -14.79 -20.61 4.25
CA SER A 123 -15.56 -21.32 3.20
C SER A 123 -15.32 -20.74 1.79
N GLU A 124 -15.04 -19.45 1.65
CA GLU A 124 -15.00 -18.76 0.35
C GLU A 124 -13.60 -18.29 -0.09
N GLY A 125 -12.62 -18.31 0.80
CA GLY A 125 -11.28 -17.81 0.52
C GLY A 125 -11.15 -16.31 0.73
N VAL A 126 -10.13 -15.67 0.08
CA VAL A 126 -9.76 -14.27 0.33
C VAL A 126 -10.37 -13.36 -0.73
N ARG A 127 -11.06 -12.31 -0.28
CA ARG A 127 -11.49 -11.18 -1.12
C ARG A 127 -10.66 -9.94 -0.75
N THR A 128 -10.12 -9.27 -1.74
CA THR A 128 -9.35 -8.04 -1.58
C THR A 128 -10.20 -6.85 -2.00
N GLY A 129 -10.35 -5.89 -1.12
CA GLY A 129 -10.98 -4.61 -1.42
C GLY A 129 -9.98 -3.46 -1.16
N SER A 130 -9.82 -2.55 -2.13
CA SER A 130 -9.12 -1.31 -1.89
C SER A 130 -10.11 -0.31 -1.30
N VAL A 131 -9.79 0.25 -0.16
CA VAL A 131 -10.52 1.38 0.41
C VAL A 131 -9.85 2.65 -0.12
N THR A 132 -10.53 3.31 -1.07
CA THR A 132 -10.12 4.66 -1.49
C THR A 132 -10.40 5.64 -0.36
N PRO A 133 -9.47 6.55 -0.06
CA PRO A 133 -9.66 7.60 0.95
C PRO A 133 -10.77 8.55 0.56
#